data_1f8a44c63c168902481896b5668af05c
#
_entry.id   1f8a44c63c168902481896b5668af05c
#
_cell.length_a   1.000
_cell.length_b   1.000
_cell.length_c   1.000
_cell.angle_alpha   90.00
_cell.angle_beta   90.00
_cell.angle_gamma   90.00
#
_symmetry.space_group_name_H-M   'P 1'
#
loop_
_entity.id
_entity.type
_entity.pdbx_description
1 polymer ?
#
loop_
_entity_poly.entity_id
_entity_poly.type
_entity_poly.pdbx_seq_one_letter_code
_entity_poly.pdbx_strand_id
1 'polypeptide(L)'
;MLGDISVADEIYIVCGYTDMRRSIDGLCAIVQDRLHMDPRQRALYLFCGKRRDRLKALLWEGDGFLLLYKRMEAQGRFRWPRNSEEVRSLTWQQFDWLMSGLEIEQPKAFKVPENVDNISA
;
A
#
# COMPACT_ATOMS: atom_id res chain seq x y z
N MET A 1 -11.35 -16.21 -4.46
CA MET A 1 -11.34 -15.25 -5.58
C MET A 1 -9.92 -14.77 -5.79
N LEU A 2 -9.56 -14.41 -6.98
CA LEU A 2 -8.21 -13.94 -7.29
C LEU A 2 -8.23 -12.48 -7.68
N GLY A 3 -7.81 -11.61 -6.76
CA GLY A 3 -7.33 -10.31 -7.19
C GLY A 3 -8.32 -9.18 -7.29
N ASP A 4 -9.30 -9.09 -6.42
CA ASP A 4 -10.08 -7.86 -6.30
C ASP A 4 -9.60 -7.07 -5.08
N ILE A 5 -8.67 -6.13 -5.30
CA ILE A 5 -8.12 -5.34 -4.20
C ILE A 5 -9.12 -4.32 -3.65
N SER A 6 -10.19 -4.03 -4.38
CA SER A 6 -11.21 -3.08 -3.93
C SER A 6 -12.01 -3.57 -2.73
N VAL A 7 -11.94 -4.86 -2.40
CA VAL A 7 -12.59 -5.38 -1.20
C VAL A 7 -11.86 -4.97 0.09
N ALA A 8 -10.65 -4.46 0.00
CA ALA A 8 -9.91 -4.02 1.18
C ALA A 8 -10.58 -2.78 1.78
N ASP A 9 -10.83 -2.82 3.08
CA ASP A 9 -11.37 -1.68 3.81
C ASP A 9 -10.29 -0.65 4.13
N GLU A 10 -9.06 -1.11 4.24
CA GLU A 10 -7.90 -0.29 4.59
C GLU A 10 -6.75 -0.59 3.66
N ILE A 11 -5.95 0.45 3.36
CA ILE A 11 -4.70 0.30 2.63
C ILE A 11 -3.60 0.80 3.53
N TYR A 12 -2.59 -0.04 3.77
CA TYR A 12 -1.43 0.31 4.56
C TYR A 12 -0.18 0.28 3.70
N ILE A 13 0.61 1.33 3.78
CA ILE A 13 1.93 1.37 3.15
C ILE A 13 2.98 1.16 4.24
N VAL A 14 3.82 0.16 4.04
CA VAL A 14 4.93 -0.11 4.95
C VAL A 14 6.11 0.75 4.52
N CYS A 15 6.42 1.76 5.32
CA CYS A 15 7.44 2.75 4.98
C CYS A 15 8.84 2.14 5.04
N GLY A 16 9.79 2.79 4.36
CA GLY A 16 11.11 2.23 4.22
C GLY A 16 11.14 1.15 3.14
N TYR A 17 12.13 0.28 3.21
CA TYR A 17 12.22 -0.80 2.22
C TYR A 17 12.07 -2.16 2.86
N THR A 18 11.60 -3.11 2.06
CA THR A 18 11.42 -4.51 2.43
C THR A 18 12.26 -5.36 1.49
N ASP A 19 12.80 -6.44 2.01
CA ASP A 19 13.51 -7.43 1.19
C ASP A 19 12.50 -8.10 0.25
N MET A 20 12.64 -7.87 -1.05
CA MET A 20 11.71 -8.37 -2.06
C MET A 20 11.83 -9.87 -2.31
N ARG A 21 12.75 -10.57 -1.66
CA ARG A 21 12.78 -12.03 -1.68
C ARG A 21 11.71 -12.64 -0.78
N ARG A 22 11.14 -11.85 0.12
CA ARG A 22 10.08 -12.32 1.02
C ARG A 22 8.82 -12.61 0.21
N SER A 23 8.15 -13.69 0.59
CA SER A 23 6.88 -14.10 0.02
C SER A 23 5.79 -13.96 1.10
N ILE A 24 4.68 -14.67 0.94
CA ILE A 24 3.51 -14.53 1.81
C ILE A 24 3.89 -14.67 3.28
N ASP A 25 4.57 -15.75 3.66
CA ASP A 25 4.90 -15.99 5.07
C ASP A 25 5.83 -14.92 5.64
N GLY A 26 6.82 -14.52 4.89
CA GLY A 26 7.76 -13.48 5.32
C GLY A 26 7.10 -12.12 5.46
N LEU A 27 6.17 -11.78 4.57
CA LEU A 27 5.43 -10.52 4.66
C LEU A 27 4.40 -10.54 5.78
N CYS A 28 3.73 -11.67 6.01
CA CYS A 28 2.86 -11.84 7.17
C CYS A 28 3.63 -11.65 8.47
N ALA A 29 4.85 -12.17 8.54
CA ALA A 29 5.70 -12.00 9.73
C ALA A 29 6.02 -10.52 9.98
N ILE A 30 6.28 -9.74 8.95
CA ILE A 30 6.48 -8.29 9.11
C ILE A 30 5.23 -7.65 9.71
N VAL A 31 4.06 -7.95 9.17
CA VAL A 31 2.81 -7.38 9.65
C VAL A 31 2.57 -7.74 11.12
N GLN A 32 2.76 -9.00 11.50
CA GLN A 32 2.50 -9.47 12.85
C GLN A 32 3.57 -9.02 13.83
N ASP A 33 4.84 -9.29 13.51
CA ASP A 33 5.91 -9.22 14.50
C ASP A 33 6.53 -7.83 14.57
N ARG A 34 6.57 -7.11 13.45
CA ARG A 34 7.17 -5.79 13.41
C ARG A 34 6.13 -4.69 13.54
N LEU A 35 5.01 -4.79 12.83
CA LEU A 35 3.98 -3.76 12.83
C LEU A 35 2.92 -4.00 13.92
N HIS A 36 2.90 -5.17 14.53
CA HIS A 36 1.91 -5.56 15.53
C HIS A 36 0.47 -5.43 15.03
N MET A 37 0.27 -5.83 13.77
CA MET A 37 -1.02 -5.83 13.12
C MET A 37 -1.40 -7.25 12.72
N ASP A 38 -2.66 -7.45 12.38
CA ASP A 38 -3.14 -8.75 11.94
C ASP A 38 -3.17 -8.81 10.42
N PRO A 39 -2.39 -9.69 9.78
CA PRO A 39 -2.42 -9.81 8.32
C PRO A 39 -3.74 -10.38 7.80
N ARG A 40 -4.54 -11.04 8.66
CA ARG A 40 -5.84 -11.60 8.29
C ARG A 40 -6.97 -10.61 8.51
N GLN A 41 -6.77 -9.38 8.06
CA GLN A 41 -7.79 -8.33 8.03
C GLN A 41 -8.12 -7.99 6.59
N ARG A 42 -9.26 -7.33 6.39
CA ARG A 42 -9.63 -6.82 5.06
C ARG A 42 -8.80 -5.58 4.72
N ALA A 43 -7.51 -5.78 4.66
CA ALA A 43 -6.54 -4.71 4.43
C ALA A 43 -5.55 -5.13 3.36
N LEU A 44 -5.13 -4.15 2.57
CA LEU A 44 -4.09 -4.32 1.58
C LEU A 44 -2.79 -3.74 2.15
N TYR A 45 -1.77 -4.57 2.26
CA TYR A 45 -0.46 -4.14 2.76
C TYR A 45 0.51 -4.00 1.60
N LEU A 46 1.12 -2.82 1.47
CA LEU A 46 2.03 -2.51 0.37
C LEU A 46 3.47 -2.45 0.86
N PHE A 47 4.34 -3.17 0.16
CA PHE A 47 5.77 -3.26 0.46
C PHE A 47 6.57 -2.89 -0.78
N CYS A 48 7.71 -2.25 -0.61
CA CYS A 48 8.56 -1.84 -1.71
C CYS A 48 10.02 -2.18 -1.43
N GLY A 49 10.75 -2.54 -2.47
CA GLY A 49 12.16 -2.85 -2.37
C GLY A 49 13.03 -1.60 -2.29
N LYS A 50 14.30 -1.81 -1.96
CA LYS A 50 15.27 -0.74 -1.78
C LYS A 50 15.45 0.11 -3.04
N ARG A 51 15.38 -0.51 -4.22
CA ARG A 51 15.50 0.19 -5.50
C ARG A 51 14.25 0.94 -5.91
N ARG A 52 13.12 0.71 -5.22
CA ARG A 52 11.83 1.33 -5.48
C ARG A 52 11.24 1.01 -6.86
N ASP A 53 11.70 -0.05 -7.50
CA ASP A 53 11.17 -0.54 -8.77
C ASP A 53 10.30 -1.80 -8.64
N ARG A 54 10.15 -2.32 -7.42
CA ARG A 54 9.39 -3.53 -7.15
C ARG A 54 8.46 -3.29 -5.98
N LEU A 55 7.21 -3.68 -6.18
CA LEU A 55 6.17 -3.56 -5.16
C LEU A 55 5.53 -4.93 -4.97
N LYS A 56 5.30 -5.30 -3.73
CA LYS A 56 4.47 -6.45 -3.37
C LYS A 56 3.29 -5.96 -2.54
N ALA A 57 2.12 -6.51 -2.84
CA ALA A 57 0.90 -6.21 -2.12
C ALA A 57 0.30 -7.49 -1.58
N LEU A 58 0.04 -7.53 -0.28
CA LEU A 58 -0.51 -8.67 0.43
C LEU A 58 -1.95 -8.40 0.78
N LEU A 59 -2.85 -9.32 0.40
CA LEU A 59 -4.28 -9.21 0.65
C LEU A 59 -4.81 -10.52 1.22
N TRP A 60 -5.54 -10.45 2.32
CA TRP A 60 -6.29 -11.58 2.87
C TRP A 60 -7.65 -11.64 2.20
N GLU A 61 -7.98 -12.79 1.58
CA GLU A 61 -9.23 -12.97 0.84
C GLU A 61 -10.28 -13.77 1.62
N GLY A 62 -10.07 -13.98 2.91
CA GLY A 62 -10.99 -14.74 3.75
C GLY A 62 -10.70 -16.24 3.82
N ASP A 63 -10.12 -16.78 2.78
CA ASP A 63 -9.75 -18.19 2.69
C ASP A 63 -8.26 -18.42 2.42
N GLY A 64 -7.55 -17.35 2.10
CA GLY A 64 -6.12 -17.44 1.82
C GLY A 64 -5.54 -16.07 1.53
N PHE A 65 -4.22 -16.02 1.42
CA PHE A 65 -3.51 -14.81 1.07
C PHE A 65 -3.27 -14.74 -0.42
N LEU A 66 -3.47 -13.55 -0.97
CA LEU A 66 -3.07 -13.19 -2.33
C LEU A 66 -1.85 -12.30 -2.25
N LEU A 67 -0.84 -12.62 -3.05
CA LEU A 67 0.34 -11.78 -3.18
C LEU A 67 0.41 -11.25 -4.61
N LEU A 68 0.34 -9.93 -4.74
CA LEU A 68 0.51 -9.25 -6.01
C LEU A 68 1.94 -8.71 -6.10
N TYR A 69 2.55 -8.84 -7.26
CA TYR A 69 3.91 -8.41 -7.48
C TYR A 69 3.97 -7.58 -8.75
N LYS A 70 4.50 -6.36 -8.64
CA LYS A 70 4.71 -5.50 -9.79
C LYS A 70 6.16 -5.05 -9.83
N ARG A 71 6.79 -5.24 -10.97
CA ARG A 71 8.14 -4.75 -11.25
C ARG A 71 8.05 -3.68 -12.33
N MET A 72 8.54 -2.49 -12.00
CA MET A 72 8.63 -1.42 -13.00
C MET A 72 9.77 -1.70 -13.95
N GLU A 73 9.52 -1.50 -15.22
CA GLU A 73 10.54 -1.63 -16.26
C GLU A 73 11.23 -0.28 -16.51
N ALA A 74 12.32 -0.33 -17.26
CA ALA A 74 13.11 0.84 -17.62
C ALA A 74 13.54 1.62 -16.37
N GLN A 75 13.16 2.88 -16.26
CA GLN A 75 13.56 3.75 -15.15
C GLN A 75 12.42 4.10 -14.21
N GLY A 76 11.32 3.37 -14.31
CA GLY A 76 10.19 3.59 -13.41
C GLY A 76 10.55 3.33 -11.96
N ARG A 77 10.08 4.21 -11.09
CA ARG A 77 10.30 4.10 -9.65
C ARG A 77 9.05 4.54 -8.91
N PHE A 78 8.75 3.85 -7.81
CA PHE A 78 7.72 4.29 -6.88
C PHE A 78 8.28 5.35 -5.95
N ARG A 79 7.50 6.39 -5.69
CA ARG A 79 7.86 7.45 -4.73
C ARG A 79 7.54 6.99 -3.32
N TRP A 80 8.31 6.03 -2.82
CA TRP A 80 8.02 5.34 -1.56
C TRP A 80 8.45 6.19 -0.37
N PRO A 81 7.56 6.39 0.62
CA PRO A 81 7.92 7.16 1.81
C PRO A 81 8.97 6.42 2.64
N ARG A 82 9.94 7.18 3.12
CA ARG A 82 11.03 6.68 3.96
C ARG A 82 11.17 7.51 5.22
N ASN A 83 10.04 7.92 5.76
CA ASN A 83 10.03 8.73 6.96
C ASN A 83 10.12 7.88 8.22
N SER A 84 9.92 8.50 9.37
CA SER A 84 10.07 7.84 10.67
C SER A 84 8.94 6.86 11.00
N GLU A 85 7.82 6.93 10.31
CA GLU A 85 6.72 6.01 10.56
C GLU A 85 7.00 4.66 9.89
N GLU A 86 6.68 3.58 10.57
CA GLU A 86 6.84 2.24 10.00
C GLU A 86 5.71 1.88 9.05
N VAL A 87 4.51 2.38 9.31
CA VAL A 87 3.33 2.09 8.51
C VAL A 87 2.41 3.30 8.48
N ARG A 88 1.76 3.51 7.34
CA ARG A 88 0.77 4.58 7.16
C ARG A 88 -0.46 4.04 6.49
N SER A 89 -1.62 4.59 6.86
CA SER A 89 -2.87 4.35 6.15
C SER A 89 -2.94 5.26 4.92
N LEU A 90 -3.42 4.73 3.82
CA LEU A 90 -3.62 5.48 2.57
C LEU A 90 -5.09 5.51 2.19
N THR A 91 -5.49 6.59 1.53
CA THR A 91 -6.74 6.62 0.78
C THR A 91 -6.56 5.93 -0.57
N TRP A 92 -7.67 5.56 -1.22
CA TRP A 92 -7.61 5.01 -2.57
C TRP A 92 -7.03 6.03 -3.57
N GLN A 93 -7.27 7.32 -3.36
CA GLN A 93 -6.66 8.35 -4.20
C GLN A 93 -5.14 8.37 -4.04
N GLN A 94 -4.65 8.28 -2.82
CA GLN A 94 -3.20 8.20 -2.58
C GLN A 94 -2.60 6.93 -3.18
N PHE A 95 -3.33 5.83 -3.11
CA PHE A 95 -2.93 4.60 -3.76
C PHE A 95 -2.79 4.79 -5.28
N ASP A 96 -3.75 5.45 -5.92
CA ASP A 96 -3.68 5.72 -7.35
C ASP A 96 -2.49 6.61 -7.70
N TRP A 97 -2.23 7.63 -6.90
CA TRP A 97 -1.05 8.48 -7.10
C TRP A 97 0.24 7.66 -7.03
N LEU A 98 0.35 6.82 -6.00
CA LEU A 98 1.52 5.97 -5.81
C LEU A 98 1.72 5.02 -7.00
N MET A 99 0.66 4.40 -7.47
CA MET A 99 0.72 3.50 -8.62
C MET A 99 1.07 4.23 -9.91
N SER A 100 0.79 5.52 -9.99
CA SER A 100 1.13 6.37 -11.14
C SER A 100 2.53 6.96 -11.03
N GLY A 101 3.32 6.59 -10.04
CA GLY A 101 4.67 7.11 -9.85
C GLY A 101 4.72 8.46 -9.16
N LEU A 102 3.63 8.91 -8.56
CA LEU A 102 3.55 10.17 -7.85
C LEU A 102 3.75 9.97 -6.35
N GLU A 103 4.02 11.06 -5.65
CA GLU A 103 4.08 11.04 -4.20
C GLU A 103 2.67 10.95 -3.61
N ILE A 104 2.54 10.34 -2.44
CA ILE A 104 1.26 10.23 -1.75
C ILE A 104 0.81 11.57 -1.17
N GLU A 105 1.71 12.52 -1.04
CA GLU A 105 1.39 13.88 -0.67
C GLU A 105 1.41 14.76 -1.91
N GLN A 106 0.28 15.37 -2.22
CA GLN A 106 0.14 16.26 -3.37
C GLN A 106 -0.36 17.62 -2.88
N PRO A 107 0.53 18.51 -2.43
CA PRO A 107 0.13 19.78 -1.81
C PRO A 107 -0.72 20.67 -2.70
N LYS A 108 -0.58 20.52 -4.03
CA LYS A 108 -1.32 21.32 -5.00
C LYS A 108 -2.60 20.62 -5.46
N ALA A 109 -2.88 19.43 -5.00
CA ALA A 109 -4.09 18.72 -5.39
C ALA A 109 -5.30 19.35 -4.69
N PHE A 110 -6.43 19.28 -5.35
CA PHE A 110 -7.69 19.65 -4.73
C PHE A 110 -7.98 18.70 -3.60
N LYS A 111 -8.24 19.24 -2.41
CA LYS A 111 -8.66 18.45 -1.27
C LYS A 111 -10.18 18.46 -1.23
N VAL A 112 -10.77 17.29 -1.24
CA VAL A 112 -12.20 17.16 -1.03
C VAL A 112 -12.45 17.30 0.47
N PRO A 113 -13.27 18.26 0.91
CA PRO A 113 -13.58 18.41 2.33
C PRO A 113 -14.30 17.18 2.87
N GLU A 114 -14.13 16.92 4.17
CA GLU A 114 -14.80 15.79 4.82
C GLU A 114 -16.32 15.89 4.73
N ASN A 115 -16.85 17.11 4.73
CA ASN A 115 -18.28 17.36 4.67
C ASN A 115 -18.72 17.77 3.27
N VAL A 116 -18.41 16.94 2.29
CA VAL A 116 -18.71 17.23 0.88
C VAL A 116 -20.19 17.55 0.68
N ASP A 117 -21.07 16.89 1.40
CA ASP A 117 -22.51 17.08 1.26
C ASP A 117 -22.94 18.49 1.69
N ASN A 118 -22.16 19.17 2.50
CA ASN A 118 -22.45 20.53 2.93
C ASN A 118 -22.03 21.59 1.93
N ILE A 119 -21.40 21.18 0.84
CA ILE A 119 -20.91 22.09 -0.20
C ILE A 119 -21.76 22.01 -1.42
N SER A 120 -22.88 21.43 -1.31
CA SER A 120 -23.78 21.24 -2.44
C SER A 120 -24.41 22.54 -2.86
N ALA A 121 -24.02 23.52 -2.80
CA ALA A 121 -24.71 24.71 -3.26
C ALA A 121 -24.79 24.77 -4.78
#